data_654a707a1ebe3f25a2cdfbc66ca49934
#
_entry.id   654a707a1ebe3f25a2cdfbc66ca49934
#
_cell.length_a   1.000
_cell.length_b   1.000
_cell.length_c   1.000
_cell.angle_alpha   90.00
_cell.angle_beta   90.00
_cell.angle_gamma   90.00
#
_symmetry.space_group_name_H-M   'P 1'
#
loop_
_entity.id
_entity.type
_entity.pdbx_description
1 polymer ?
#
loop_
_entity_poly.entity_id
_entity_poly.type
_entity_poly.pdbx_seq_one_letter_code
_entity_poly.pdbx_strand_id
1 'polypeptide(L)'
;MQPNAIYQGDALELIHRINDNSIDLIICDGPYGVTSNEWDNVANIQEYNLNLIKLFSRVLKPGGALYLFGKDDCMDFIDYRPYLTLNRKIIWYQPSRLAQGRVNYTNNYDLIAYFTKGKAKTFNLDSIRVPQLVELEHRLRCENVPSVVSGQYGKTKFNADGKNPGDVWGDIKQLTYKSKELLSREVLNTIQKPEKLIERIVKASSNQGDTILDPFSGVGTTFAVCQRLQRDCIGFELNPDYIAIANERVQNIISQQEFSLFQ
;
A
#
# COMPACT_ATOMS: atom_id res chain seq x y z
N MET A 1 9.59 -10.48 -17.45
CA MET A 1 8.72 -9.37 -17.87
C MET A 1 9.52 -8.07 -17.83
N GLN A 2 9.23 -7.14 -18.73
CA GLN A 2 9.90 -5.83 -18.74
C GLN A 2 9.27 -4.93 -17.65
N PRO A 3 10.05 -4.13 -16.95
CA PRO A 3 9.51 -3.13 -16.02
C PRO A 3 8.77 -2.00 -16.75
N ASN A 4 8.04 -1.21 -15.99
CA ASN A 4 7.28 -0.04 -16.45
C ASN A 4 6.18 -0.39 -17.49
N ALA A 5 5.56 -1.56 -17.30
CA ALA A 5 4.48 -2.05 -18.14
C ALA A 5 3.37 -2.73 -17.32
N ILE A 6 2.12 -2.52 -17.75
CA ILE A 6 0.95 -3.25 -17.25
C ILE A 6 0.60 -4.34 -18.26
N TYR A 7 0.56 -5.58 -17.80
CA TYR A 7 0.26 -6.74 -18.62
C TYR A 7 -1.20 -7.14 -18.41
N GLN A 8 -1.92 -7.32 -19.53
CA GLN A 8 -3.30 -7.78 -19.47
C GLN A 8 -3.36 -9.27 -19.12
N GLY A 9 -4.12 -9.63 -18.09
CA GLY A 9 -4.39 -11.02 -17.72
C GLY A 9 -4.56 -11.23 -16.23
N ASP A 10 -4.82 -12.48 -15.88
CA ASP A 10 -5.00 -12.90 -14.49
C ASP A 10 -3.67 -12.86 -13.70
N ALA A 11 -3.73 -12.28 -12.52
CA ALA A 11 -2.56 -12.13 -11.65
C ALA A 11 -1.98 -13.48 -11.21
N LEU A 12 -2.83 -14.49 -10.97
CA LEU A 12 -2.39 -15.83 -10.57
C LEU A 12 -1.66 -16.56 -11.71
N GLU A 13 -1.98 -16.23 -12.97
CA GLU A 13 -1.29 -16.78 -14.12
C GLU A 13 -0.03 -15.99 -14.47
N LEU A 14 -0.15 -14.66 -14.54
CA LEU A 14 0.94 -13.79 -14.98
C LEU A 14 2.13 -13.79 -14.02
N ILE A 15 1.90 -13.97 -12.73
CA ILE A 15 2.98 -14.00 -11.74
C ILE A 15 4.01 -15.11 -12.01
N HIS A 16 3.62 -16.20 -12.67
CA HIS A 16 4.54 -17.28 -13.05
C HIS A 16 5.59 -16.85 -14.07
N ARG A 17 5.39 -15.72 -14.75
CA ARG A 17 6.36 -15.13 -15.69
C ARG A 17 7.38 -14.21 -15.01
N ILE A 18 7.20 -13.94 -13.71
CA ILE A 18 8.15 -13.16 -12.90
C ILE A 18 9.23 -14.11 -12.38
N ASN A 19 10.48 -13.70 -12.49
CA ASN A 19 11.62 -14.45 -11.98
C ASN A 19 11.59 -14.51 -10.44
N ASP A 20 12.11 -15.60 -9.90
CA ASP A 20 12.28 -15.75 -8.46
C ASP A 20 13.22 -14.66 -7.91
N ASN A 21 12.91 -14.15 -6.72
CA ASN A 21 13.73 -13.16 -6.01
C ASN A 21 14.09 -11.91 -6.84
N SER A 22 13.13 -11.41 -7.64
CA SER A 22 13.36 -10.26 -8.53
C SER A 22 12.62 -8.98 -8.10
N ILE A 23 11.63 -9.07 -7.20
CA ILE A 23 10.78 -7.96 -6.76
C ILE A 23 11.22 -7.46 -5.38
N ASP A 24 11.34 -6.14 -5.23
CA ASP A 24 11.71 -5.50 -3.96
C ASP A 24 10.48 -5.23 -3.08
N LEU A 25 9.37 -4.80 -3.69
CA LEU A 25 8.13 -4.47 -3.01
C LEU A 25 6.92 -4.96 -3.82
N ILE A 26 5.93 -5.55 -3.13
CA ILE A 26 4.62 -5.86 -3.70
C ILE A 26 3.56 -5.02 -2.99
N ILE A 27 2.68 -4.38 -3.76
CA ILE A 27 1.50 -3.67 -3.28
C ILE A 27 0.30 -4.38 -3.87
N CYS A 28 -0.45 -5.08 -3.04
CA CYS A 28 -1.55 -5.94 -3.46
C CYS A 28 -2.88 -5.43 -2.92
N ASP A 29 -3.65 -4.74 -3.77
CA ASP A 29 -5.03 -4.32 -3.52
C ASP A 29 -5.97 -5.18 -4.37
N GLY A 30 -6.01 -6.48 -4.06
CA GLY A 30 -6.78 -7.48 -4.79
C GLY A 30 -8.24 -7.60 -4.35
N PRO A 31 -8.95 -8.64 -4.78
CA PRO A 31 -10.31 -8.94 -4.33
C PRO A 31 -10.42 -9.05 -2.81
N TYR A 32 -11.55 -8.60 -2.26
CA TYR A 32 -11.87 -8.70 -0.82
C TYR A 32 -12.97 -9.74 -0.54
N GLY A 33 -13.66 -10.23 -1.59
CA GLY A 33 -14.77 -11.17 -1.45
C GLY A 33 -16.02 -10.56 -0.82
N VAL A 34 -16.22 -9.24 -0.93
CA VAL A 34 -17.31 -8.51 -0.24
C VAL A 34 -18.31 -7.85 -1.16
N THR A 35 -18.04 -7.82 -2.47
CA THR A 35 -18.94 -7.23 -3.47
C THR A 35 -19.50 -8.28 -4.42
N SER A 36 -20.57 -7.92 -5.17
CA SER A 36 -21.14 -8.77 -6.21
C SER A 36 -20.44 -8.65 -7.57
N ASN A 37 -19.35 -7.90 -7.65
CA ASN A 37 -18.58 -7.76 -8.89
C ASN A 37 -17.87 -9.07 -9.22
N GLU A 38 -17.82 -9.44 -10.50
CA GLU A 38 -17.19 -10.68 -10.95
C GLU A 38 -15.73 -10.80 -10.51
N TRP A 39 -14.97 -9.71 -10.55
CA TRP A 39 -13.57 -9.66 -10.12
C TRP A 39 -13.37 -9.83 -8.61
N ASP A 40 -14.43 -9.59 -7.79
CA ASP A 40 -14.41 -9.71 -6.33
C ASP A 40 -15.13 -10.98 -5.84
N ASN A 41 -15.62 -11.81 -6.74
CA ASN A 41 -16.35 -13.05 -6.42
C ASN A 41 -15.37 -14.18 -6.07
N VAL A 42 -14.79 -14.11 -4.89
CA VAL A 42 -13.85 -15.11 -4.35
C VAL A 42 -14.57 -15.95 -3.31
N ALA A 43 -14.72 -17.24 -3.58
CA ALA A 43 -15.47 -18.17 -2.72
C ALA A 43 -14.84 -18.34 -1.31
N ASN A 44 -13.51 -18.28 -1.22
CA ASN A 44 -12.76 -18.37 0.03
C ASN A 44 -11.59 -17.38 -0.02
N ILE A 45 -11.78 -16.21 0.58
CA ILE A 45 -10.79 -15.13 0.56
C ILE A 45 -9.50 -15.51 1.31
N GLN A 46 -9.60 -16.31 2.36
CA GLN A 46 -8.44 -16.74 3.14
C GLN A 46 -7.54 -17.66 2.31
N GLU A 47 -8.13 -18.64 1.62
CA GLU A 47 -7.39 -19.55 0.74
C GLU A 47 -6.78 -18.80 -0.46
N TYR A 48 -7.53 -17.88 -1.05
CA TYR A 48 -7.05 -17.01 -2.12
C TYR A 48 -5.83 -16.20 -1.67
N ASN A 49 -5.92 -15.52 -0.53
CA ASN A 49 -4.82 -14.74 0.02
C ASN A 49 -3.61 -15.61 0.39
N LEU A 50 -3.81 -16.82 0.90
CA LEU A 50 -2.72 -17.74 1.15
C LEU A 50 -2.01 -18.15 -0.14
N ASN A 51 -2.74 -18.39 -1.22
CA ASN A 51 -2.15 -18.68 -2.52
C ASN A 51 -1.37 -17.48 -3.07
N LEU A 52 -1.90 -16.27 -2.96
CA LEU A 52 -1.16 -15.05 -3.31
C LEU A 52 0.14 -14.93 -2.49
N ILE A 53 0.09 -15.11 -1.17
CA ILE A 53 1.27 -15.06 -0.30
C ILE A 53 2.34 -16.07 -0.71
N LYS A 54 1.96 -17.29 -1.06
CA LYS A 54 2.90 -18.31 -1.57
C LYS A 54 3.60 -17.85 -2.85
N LEU A 55 2.82 -17.36 -3.82
CA LEU A 55 3.34 -16.86 -5.10
C LEU A 55 4.22 -15.62 -4.90
N PHE A 56 3.80 -14.69 -4.06
CA PHE A 56 4.54 -13.48 -3.75
C PHE A 56 5.85 -13.78 -3.02
N SER A 57 5.86 -14.76 -2.12
CA SER A 57 7.09 -15.17 -1.43
C SER A 57 8.15 -15.70 -2.39
N ARG A 58 7.75 -16.34 -3.50
CA ARG A 58 8.68 -16.81 -4.55
C ARG A 58 9.37 -15.64 -5.25
N VAL A 59 8.59 -14.66 -5.69
CA VAL A 59 9.09 -13.54 -6.52
C VAL A 59 9.78 -12.45 -5.71
N LEU A 60 9.42 -12.27 -4.42
CA LEU A 60 10.08 -11.31 -3.54
C LEU A 60 11.54 -11.67 -3.31
N LYS A 61 12.41 -10.66 -3.37
CA LYS A 61 13.80 -10.76 -2.91
C LYS A 61 13.85 -11.03 -1.40
N PRO A 62 14.91 -11.68 -0.88
CA PRO A 62 15.15 -11.73 0.56
C PRO A 62 15.17 -10.32 1.16
N GLY A 63 14.35 -10.07 2.18
CA GLY A 63 14.16 -8.76 2.80
C GLY A 63 13.19 -7.85 2.07
N GLY A 64 12.64 -8.26 0.93
CA GLY A 64 11.58 -7.56 0.21
C GLY A 64 10.27 -7.52 0.98
N ALA A 65 9.40 -6.58 0.66
CA ALA A 65 8.17 -6.28 1.40
C ALA A 65 6.90 -6.58 0.58
N LEU A 66 5.82 -6.96 1.30
CA LEU A 66 4.46 -7.06 0.75
C LEU A 66 3.52 -6.24 1.63
N TYR A 67 2.70 -5.41 1.00
CA TYR A 67 1.53 -4.79 1.61
C TYR A 67 0.28 -5.38 0.96
N LEU A 68 -0.44 -6.19 1.74
CA LEU A 68 -1.68 -6.83 1.33
C LEU A 68 -2.86 -6.10 1.94
N PHE A 69 -3.69 -5.50 1.11
CA PHE A 69 -4.93 -4.83 1.51
C PHE A 69 -6.06 -5.84 1.68
N GLY A 70 -6.96 -5.58 2.60
CA GLY A 70 -8.11 -6.45 2.84
C GLY A 70 -9.04 -5.95 3.94
N LYS A 71 -10.00 -6.79 4.29
CA LYS A 71 -10.87 -6.63 5.45
C LYS A 71 -10.31 -7.38 6.65
N ASP A 72 -10.97 -7.26 7.81
CA ASP A 72 -10.51 -7.78 9.10
C ASP A 72 -10.16 -9.26 9.07
N ASP A 73 -10.99 -10.06 8.39
CA ASP A 73 -10.91 -11.51 8.33
C ASP A 73 -10.02 -12.05 7.19
N CYS A 74 -9.51 -11.16 6.33
CA CYS A 74 -8.74 -11.57 5.15
C CYS A 74 -7.47 -12.35 5.47
N MET A 75 -6.99 -12.25 6.71
CA MET A 75 -5.79 -12.91 7.22
C MET A 75 -6.08 -13.95 8.31
N ASP A 76 -7.34 -14.14 8.68
CA ASP A 76 -7.71 -15.07 9.74
C ASP A 76 -7.60 -16.52 9.27
N PHE A 77 -7.15 -17.40 10.18
CA PHE A 77 -7.06 -18.86 9.97
C PHE A 77 -6.12 -19.31 8.85
N ILE A 78 -5.27 -18.43 8.28
CA ILE A 78 -4.27 -18.82 7.30
C ILE A 78 -2.88 -18.93 7.92
N ASP A 79 -2.12 -19.94 7.53
CA ASP A 79 -0.73 -20.11 7.97
C ASP A 79 0.26 -19.56 6.93
N TYR A 80 0.49 -18.26 6.99
CA TYR A 80 1.44 -17.53 6.15
C TYR A 80 2.90 -17.66 6.62
N ARG A 81 3.14 -18.09 7.88
CA ARG A 81 4.46 -18.12 8.53
C ARG A 81 5.55 -18.90 7.80
N PRO A 82 5.24 -20.00 7.07
CA PRO A 82 6.25 -20.67 6.25
C PRO A 82 6.80 -19.84 5.10
N TYR A 83 6.09 -18.80 4.70
CA TYR A 83 6.37 -18.02 3.49
C TYR A 83 6.90 -16.63 3.79
N LEU A 84 6.19 -15.88 4.65
CA LEU A 84 6.47 -14.49 4.96
C LEU A 84 6.34 -14.23 6.48
N THR A 85 7.03 -13.18 6.94
CA THR A 85 6.92 -12.67 8.31
C THR A 85 5.95 -11.50 8.34
N LEU A 86 4.86 -11.59 9.10
CA LEU A 86 3.96 -10.46 9.35
C LEU A 86 4.62 -9.51 10.36
N ASN A 87 4.94 -8.30 9.93
CA ASN A 87 5.55 -7.28 10.79
C ASN A 87 4.50 -6.41 11.48
N ARG A 88 3.45 -6.00 10.75
CA ARG A 88 2.36 -5.16 11.27
C ARG A 88 1.05 -5.43 10.56
N LYS A 89 -0.06 -5.23 11.28
CA LYS A 89 -1.38 -4.93 10.74
C LYS A 89 -1.57 -3.43 10.83
N ILE A 90 -1.70 -2.76 9.70
CA ILE A 90 -1.89 -1.32 9.60
C ILE A 90 -3.37 -1.05 9.39
N ILE A 91 -3.92 -0.15 10.16
CA ILE A 91 -5.31 0.30 10.08
C ILE A 91 -5.34 1.60 9.27
N TRP A 92 -5.86 1.54 8.06
CA TRP A 92 -6.14 2.76 7.30
C TRP A 92 -7.54 3.25 7.68
N TYR A 93 -7.59 4.21 8.60
CA TYR A 93 -8.82 4.73 9.18
C TYR A 93 -9.52 5.72 8.26
N GLN A 94 -10.83 5.52 8.06
CA GLN A 94 -11.69 6.28 7.15
C GLN A 94 -12.91 6.81 7.89
N PRO A 95 -12.79 7.94 8.61
CA PRO A 95 -13.84 8.46 9.47
C PRO A 95 -15.11 8.89 8.73
N SER A 96 -15.00 9.14 7.41
CA SER A 96 -16.13 9.58 6.59
C SER A 96 -17.02 8.44 6.06
N ARG A 97 -16.70 7.18 6.35
CA ARG A 97 -17.61 6.06 6.01
C ARG A 97 -18.89 6.20 6.81
N LEU A 98 -20.01 6.28 6.08
CA LEU A 98 -21.34 6.38 6.70
C LEU A 98 -21.77 5.05 7.31
N ALA A 99 -22.44 5.13 8.46
CA ALA A 99 -23.06 3.96 9.09
C ALA A 99 -24.17 3.41 8.20
N GLN A 100 -24.07 2.14 7.83
CA GLN A 100 -25.07 1.46 7.01
C GLN A 100 -25.96 0.48 7.82
N GLY A 101 -25.94 0.52 9.12
CA GLY A 101 -26.72 -0.41 9.92
C GLY A 101 -27.11 0.15 11.28
N ARG A 102 -28.25 -0.32 11.80
CA ARG A 102 -28.73 0.04 13.15
C ARG A 102 -28.40 -1.01 14.20
N VAL A 103 -27.79 -2.13 13.79
CA VAL A 103 -27.63 -3.31 14.66
C VAL A 103 -26.17 -3.64 14.99
N ASN A 104 -25.19 -2.96 14.36
CA ASN A 104 -23.79 -3.17 14.63
C ASN A 104 -22.95 -1.90 14.36
N TYR A 105 -21.70 -1.89 14.83
CA TYR A 105 -20.73 -0.83 14.54
C TYR A 105 -20.38 -0.80 13.05
N THR A 106 -20.24 0.39 12.49
CA THR A 106 -19.81 0.57 11.10
C THR A 106 -18.31 0.28 11.00
N ASN A 107 -17.92 -0.58 10.06
CA ASN A 107 -16.52 -0.73 9.69
C ASN A 107 -16.04 0.55 8.98
N ASN A 108 -15.13 1.27 9.59
CA ASN A 108 -14.60 2.54 9.10
C ASN A 108 -13.09 2.52 8.86
N TYR A 109 -12.54 1.36 8.55
CA TYR A 109 -11.14 1.19 8.16
C TYR A 109 -10.97 0.10 7.11
N ASP A 110 -9.81 0.10 6.45
CA ASP A 110 -9.29 -1.04 5.73
C ASP A 110 -8.03 -1.53 6.43
N LEU A 111 -7.82 -2.84 6.42
CA LEU A 111 -6.62 -3.48 6.94
C LEU A 111 -5.55 -3.53 5.85
N ILE A 112 -4.29 -3.24 6.23
CA ILE A 112 -3.13 -3.44 5.36
C ILE A 112 -2.14 -4.32 6.13
N ALA A 113 -1.98 -5.56 5.71
CA ALA A 113 -1.03 -6.46 6.31
C ALA A 113 0.37 -6.23 5.71
N TYR A 114 1.31 -5.79 6.53
CA TYR A 114 2.70 -5.55 6.14
C TYR A 114 3.56 -6.77 6.46
N PHE A 115 4.03 -7.42 5.42
CA PHE A 115 4.91 -8.58 5.49
C PHE A 115 6.30 -8.29 4.93
N THR A 116 7.26 -9.15 5.31
CA THR A 116 8.58 -9.22 4.66
C THR A 116 9.00 -10.67 4.43
N LYS A 117 9.83 -10.89 3.40
CA LYS A 117 10.50 -12.17 3.20
C LYS A 117 11.74 -12.24 4.10
N GLY A 118 11.53 -12.75 5.32
CA GLY A 118 12.54 -12.71 6.39
C GLY A 118 12.71 -11.30 6.99
N LYS A 119 13.93 -10.95 7.39
CA LYS A 119 14.23 -9.63 7.98
C LYS A 119 14.13 -8.53 6.92
N ALA A 120 13.37 -7.47 7.22
CA ALA A 120 13.24 -6.31 6.32
C ALA A 120 14.61 -5.74 5.93
N LYS A 121 14.82 -5.53 4.62
CA LYS A 121 16.03 -4.88 4.08
C LYS A 121 15.89 -3.37 4.10
N THR A 122 14.68 -2.86 3.77
CA THR A 122 14.41 -1.44 3.58
C THR A 122 13.25 -1.00 4.46
N PHE A 123 13.47 0.03 5.29
CA PHE A 123 12.43 0.78 5.98
C PHE A 123 12.89 2.22 6.18
N ASN A 124 12.52 3.10 5.27
CA ASN A 124 12.98 4.49 5.18
C ASN A 124 12.08 5.40 6.05
N LEU A 125 12.25 5.34 7.37
CA LEU A 125 11.41 6.08 8.31
C LEU A 125 11.40 7.59 8.05
N ASP A 126 12.55 8.18 7.74
CA ASP A 126 12.69 9.63 7.56
C ASP A 126 11.88 10.15 6.36
N SER A 127 11.68 9.29 5.34
CA SER A 127 10.90 9.62 4.15
C SER A 127 9.38 9.64 4.39
N ILE A 128 8.91 9.11 5.53
CA ILE A 128 7.48 8.94 5.83
C ILE A 128 7.04 9.56 7.14
N ARG A 129 7.90 10.35 7.80
CA ARG A 129 7.56 11.00 9.06
C ARG A 129 6.32 11.86 8.92
N VAL A 130 5.53 11.89 9.98
CA VAL A 130 4.33 12.73 10.11
C VAL A 130 4.54 13.76 11.24
N PRO A 131 3.82 14.89 11.19
CA PRO A 131 3.93 15.91 12.24
C PRO A 131 3.69 15.33 13.63
N GLN A 132 4.35 15.90 14.63
CA GLN A 132 4.07 15.60 16.02
C GLN A 132 2.64 16.05 16.38
N LEU A 133 1.87 15.21 17.08
CA LEU A 133 0.50 15.54 17.49
C LEU A 133 0.43 16.47 18.72
N VAL A 134 1.55 16.62 19.40
CA VAL A 134 1.64 17.42 20.65
C VAL A 134 2.66 18.52 20.42
N GLU A 135 2.31 19.74 20.80
CA GLU A 135 3.20 20.89 20.73
C GLU A 135 4.50 20.62 21.48
N LEU A 136 5.61 21.09 20.91
CA LEU A 136 6.95 20.88 21.45
C LEU A 136 7.06 21.33 22.92
N GLU A 137 6.45 22.47 23.25
CA GLU A 137 6.44 23.03 24.61
C GLU A 137 5.78 22.11 25.65
N HIS A 138 4.67 21.47 25.29
CA HIS A 138 4.02 20.50 26.16
C HIS A 138 4.90 19.29 26.44
N ARG A 139 5.65 18.85 25.44
CA ARG A 139 6.54 17.69 25.55
C ARG A 139 7.82 17.98 26.32
N LEU A 140 8.36 19.18 26.20
CA LEU A 140 9.50 19.62 27.02
C LEU A 140 9.18 19.59 28.51
N ARG A 141 7.92 19.83 28.91
CA ARG A 141 7.46 19.66 30.30
C ARG A 141 7.43 18.21 30.76
N CYS A 142 7.31 17.27 29.84
CA CYS A 142 7.24 15.83 30.12
C CYS A 142 8.62 15.12 30.01
N GLU A 143 9.71 15.83 29.72
CA GLU A 143 11.06 15.26 29.58
C GLU A 143 11.57 14.50 30.79
N ASN A 144 11.05 14.85 31.96
CA ASN A 144 11.44 14.24 33.27
C ASN A 144 10.41 13.22 33.76
N VAL A 145 9.37 12.91 33.03
CA VAL A 145 8.37 11.91 33.40
C VAL A 145 8.89 10.53 33.04
N PRO A 146 8.98 9.58 33.99
CA PRO A 146 9.39 8.22 33.68
C PRO A 146 8.47 7.56 32.67
N SER A 147 9.02 6.88 31.70
CA SER A 147 8.22 6.00 30.84
C SER A 147 7.74 4.81 31.66
N VAL A 148 6.43 4.72 31.87
CA VAL A 148 5.78 3.61 32.59
C VAL A 148 6.00 2.27 31.87
N VAL A 149 6.24 2.31 30.54
CA VAL A 149 6.36 1.12 29.70
C VAL A 149 7.77 0.55 29.67
N SER A 150 8.81 1.39 29.72
CA SER A 150 10.19 0.93 29.58
C SER A 150 10.97 0.91 30.90
N GLY A 151 10.42 1.51 31.97
CA GLY A 151 11.14 1.71 33.25
C GLY A 151 12.41 2.58 33.13
N GLN A 152 12.68 3.10 31.93
CA GLN A 152 13.85 3.95 31.69
C GLN A 152 13.51 5.41 31.87
N TYR A 153 14.18 6.04 32.79
CA TYR A 153 14.23 7.48 32.96
C TYR A 153 15.16 8.06 31.89
N GLY A 154 14.62 8.72 30.87
CA GLY A 154 15.43 9.27 29.82
C GLY A 154 14.74 10.39 29.05
N LYS A 155 15.53 11.35 28.58
CA LYS A 155 15.06 12.40 27.70
C LYS A 155 14.53 11.79 26.42
N THR A 156 13.24 11.94 26.16
CA THR A 156 12.66 11.58 24.87
C THR A 156 13.29 12.48 23.81
N LYS A 157 14.14 11.91 22.95
CA LYS A 157 14.70 12.66 21.84
C LYS A 157 13.61 12.86 20.79
N PHE A 158 13.19 14.10 20.60
CA PHE A 158 12.29 14.47 19.50
C PHE A 158 13.07 14.60 18.21
N ASN A 159 12.55 14.04 17.14
CA ASN A 159 13.04 14.36 15.83
C ASN A 159 12.28 15.59 15.31
N ALA A 160 13.02 16.62 14.88
CA ALA A 160 12.43 17.85 14.32
C ALA A 160 11.62 17.57 13.06
N ASP A 161 12.01 16.54 12.29
CA ASP A 161 11.33 16.14 11.06
C ASP A 161 10.02 15.38 11.31
N GLY A 162 9.63 15.17 12.57
CA GLY A 162 8.38 14.53 12.94
C GLY A 162 8.56 13.13 13.53
N LYS A 163 7.44 12.43 13.68
CA LYS A 163 7.37 11.08 14.28
C LYS A 163 7.12 9.98 13.26
N ASN A 164 7.35 8.73 13.65
CA ASN A 164 6.86 7.56 12.93
C ASN A 164 5.32 7.64 12.83
N PRO A 165 4.74 7.43 11.64
CA PRO A 165 3.28 7.45 11.46
C PRO A 165 2.53 6.42 12.33
N GLY A 166 3.22 5.36 12.77
CA GLY A 166 2.61 4.25 13.49
C GLY A 166 1.82 3.34 12.57
N ASP A 167 0.93 2.56 13.16
CA ASP A 167 0.13 1.55 12.47
C ASP A 167 -1.37 1.91 12.37
N VAL A 168 -1.76 3.14 12.75
CA VAL A 168 -3.10 3.70 12.52
C VAL A 168 -2.97 4.97 11.67
N TRP A 169 -3.37 4.88 10.40
CA TRP A 169 -3.22 5.94 9.41
C TRP A 169 -4.56 6.66 9.20
N GLY A 170 -4.83 7.68 10.00
CA GLY A 170 -6.01 8.54 9.88
C GLY A 170 -5.75 9.87 9.17
N ASP A 171 -4.49 10.15 8.83
CA ASP A 171 -4.05 11.39 8.16
C ASP A 171 -4.14 11.31 6.62
N ILE A 172 -4.48 10.14 6.07
CA ILE A 172 -4.69 9.91 4.63
C ILE A 172 -6.16 9.64 4.40
N LYS A 173 -6.84 10.60 3.76
CA LYS A 173 -8.27 10.53 3.47
C LYS A 173 -8.54 9.64 2.26
N GLN A 174 -9.68 8.95 2.27
CA GLN A 174 -10.24 8.28 1.10
C GLN A 174 -10.56 9.29 0.00
N LEU A 175 -10.46 8.86 -1.25
CA LEU A 175 -10.91 9.66 -2.38
C LEU A 175 -12.43 9.85 -2.33
N THR A 176 -12.84 11.05 -2.66
CA THR A 176 -14.24 11.43 -2.80
C THR A 176 -14.49 11.92 -4.21
N TYR A 177 -15.76 12.10 -4.58
CA TYR A 177 -16.12 12.65 -5.88
C TYR A 177 -15.53 14.06 -6.17
N LYS A 178 -15.00 14.75 -5.15
CA LYS A 178 -14.31 16.05 -5.27
C LYS A 178 -12.80 15.93 -5.41
N SER A 179 -12.25 14.72 -5.25
CA SER A 179 -10.81 14.50 -5.32
C SER A 179 -10.33 14.68 -6.77
N LYS A 180 -9.32 15.53 -6.98
CA LYS A 180 -8.77 15.83 -8.30
C LYS A 180 -8.07 14.63 -8.95
N GLU A 181 -7.52 13.74 -8.13
CA GLU A 181 -6.84 12.51 -8.57
C GLU A 181 -7.80 11.37 -8.90
N LEU A 182 -9.10 11.51 -8.60
CA LEU A 182 -10.09 10.52 -8.95
C LEU A 182 -10.32 10.54 -10.47
N LEU A 183 -9.86 9.50 -11.13
CA LEU A 183 -10.04 9.31 -12.56
C LEU A 183 -11.50 8.93 -12.83
N SER A 184 -11.99 9.33 -13.97
CA SER A 184 -13.37 9.29 -14.47
C SER A 184 -14.41 8.47 -13.67
N ARG A 185 -15.50 9.10 -13.26
CA ARG A 185 -16.62 8.49 -12.53
C ARG A 185 -17.45 7.54 -13.36
N GLU A 186 -17.40 7.67 -14.67
CA GLU A 186 -18.25 6.96 -15.62
C GLU A 186 -17.74 5.55 -15.92
N VAL A 187 -16.44 5.31 -15.67
CA VAL A 187 -15.77 4.05 -15.98
C VAL A 187 -15.57 3.17 -14.72
N LEU A 188 -15.82 3.72 -13.51
CA LEU A 188 -15.25 3.15 -12.29
C LEU A 188 -16.29 2.44 -11.41
N ASN A 189 -16.48 1.16 -11.64
CA ASN A 189 -16.85 0.20 -10.58
C ASN A 189 -15.63 -0.22 -9.74
N THR A 190 -14.54 0.57 -9.74
CA THR A 190 -13.33 0.30 -8.95
C THR A 190 -13.13 1.34 -7.85
N ILE A 191 -12.58 0.91 -6.74
CA ILE A 191 -12.25 1.76 -5.60
C ILE A 191 -10.77 2.14 -5.70
N GLN A 192 -10.49 3.25 -6.39
CA GLN A 192 -9.13 3.77 -6.52
C GLN A 192 -8.55 4.13 -5.14
N LYS A 193 -7.35 3.66 -4.82
CA LYS A 193 -6.62 4.07 -3.62
C LYS A 193 -5.97 5.45 -3.81
N PRO A 194 -5.91 6.29 -2.74
CA PRO A 194 -5.23 7.58 -2.81
C PRO A 194 -3.74 7.43 -3.11
N GLU A 195 -3.21 8.29 -3.98
CA GLU A 195 -1.77 8.31 -4.28
C GLU A 195 -0.91 8.49 -3.02
N LYS A 196 -1.34 9.34 -2.10
CA LYS A 196 -0.65 9.58 -0.83
C LYS A 196 -0.49 8.31 0.01
N LEU A 197 -1.45 7.37 -0.08
CA LEU A 197 -1.38 6.08 0.62
C LEU A 197 -0.30 5.18 0.01
N ILE A 198 -0.32 5.06 -1.31
CA ILE A 198 0.66 4.27 -2.06
C ILE A 198 2.06 4.90 -1.95
N GLU A 199 2.15 6.23 -2.01
CA GLU A 199 3.41 6.96 -1.85
C GLU A 199 4.08 6.69 -0.50
N ARG A 200 3.30 6.66 0.60
CA ARG A 200 3.83 6.29 1.93
C ARG A 200 4.42 4.89 1.92
N ILE A 201 3.75 3.92 1.33
CA ILE A 201 4.21 2.53 1.24
C ILE A 201 5.48 2.44 0.40
N VAL A 202 5.49 3.04 -0.80
CA VAL A 202 6.63 3.04 -1.72
C VAL A 202 7.84 3.68 -1.07
N LYS A 203 7.68 4.86 -0.46
CA LYS A 203 8.78 5.55 0.25
C LYS A 203 9.32 4.75 1.42
N ALA A 204 8.44 4.09 2.20
CA ALA A 204 8.84 3.31 3.36
C ALA A 204 9.70 2.10 2.98
N SER A 205 9.31 1.36 1.94
CA SER A 205 9.79 0.00 1.71
C SER A 205 10.48 -0.21 0.36
N SER A 206 10.88 0.87 -0.30
CA SER A 206 11.69 0.80 -1.53
C SER A 206 12.63 1.98 -1.67
N ASN A 207 13.64 1.84 -2.53
CA ASN A 207 14.60 2.87 -2.94
C ASN A 207 14.43 3.17 -4.43
N GLN A 208 15.06 4.25 -4.93
CA GLN A 208 15.11 4.52 -6.36
C GLN A 208 15.75 3.34 -7.11
N GLY A 209 15.16 2.97 -8.25
CA GLY A 209 15.59 1.84 -9.06
C GLY A 209 15.14 0.47 -8.55
N ASP A 210 14.46 0.38 -7.39
CA ASP A 210 13.83 -0.86 -6.95
C ASP A 210 12.63 -1.21 -7.83
N THR A 211 12.36 -2.52 -7.99
CA THR A 211 11.23 -3.02 -8.79
C THR A 211 10.04 -3.32 -7.90
N ILE A 212 8.91 -2.69 -8.22
CA ILE A 212 7.63 -2.85 -7.52
C ILE A 212 6.67 -3.66 -8.37
N LEU A 213 5.96 -4.60 -7.76
CA LEU A 213 4.88 -5.36 -8.40
C LEU A 213 3.53 -4.90 -7.84
N ASP A 214 2.61 -4.54 -8.74
CA ASP A 214 1.20 -4.34 -8.44
C ASP A 214 0.36 -5.37 -9.23
N PRO A 215 -0.04 -6.48 -8.60
CA PRO A 215 -0.73 -7.55 -9.30
C PRO A 215 -2.21 -7.24 -9.62
N PHE A 216 -2.75 -6.10 -9.15
CA PHE A 216 -4.11 -5.64 -9.38
C PHE A 216 -4.12 -4.14 -9.65
N SER A 217 -3.50 -3.73 -10.75
CA SER A 217 -3.08 -2.34 -11.03
C SER A 217 -4.24 -1.35 -11.17
N GLY A 218 -5.45 -1.83 -11.53
CA GLY A 218 -6.59 -0.95 -11.78
C GLY A 218 -6.22 0.20 -12.73
N VAL A 219 -6.55 1.41 -12.31
CA VAL A 219 -6.24 2.65 -13.05
C VAL A 219 -4.83 3.20 -12.82
N GLY A 220 -3.90 2.36 -12.33
CA GLY A 220 -2.46 2.65 -12.31
C GLY A 220 -2.00 3.60 -11.21
N THR A 221 -2.62 3.61 -10.03
CA THR A 221 -2.17 4.48 -8.93
C THR A 221 -0.73 4.16 -8.50
N THR A 222 -0.39 2.89 -8.38
CA THR A 222 0.99 2.47 -8.05
C THR A 222 1.98 2.90 -9.12
N PHE A 223 1.63 2.75 -10.40
CA PHE A 223 2.46 3.19 -11.52
C PHE A 223 2.74 4.69 -11.51
N ALA A 224 1.69 5.50 -11.29
CA ALA A 224 1.82 6.94 -11.17
C ALA A 224 2.79 7.36 -10.06
N VAL A 225 2.71 6.70 -8.92
CA VAL A 225 3.61 6.94 -7.78
C VAL A 225 5.03 6.46 -8.09
N CYS A 226 5.21 5.27 -8.66
CA CYS A 226 6.50 4.72 -9.05
C CYS A 226 7.22 5.63 -10.03
N GLN A 227 6.53 6.13 -11.07
CA GLN A 227 7.09 7.05 -12.04
C GLN A 227 7.62 8.33 -11.40
N ARG A 228 6.82 8.95 -10.50
CA ARG A 228 7.27 10.15 -9.80
C ARG A 228 8.44 9.93 -8.86
N LEU A 229 8.51 8.77 -8.25
CA LEU A 229 9.55 8.42 -7.27
C LEU A 229 10.73 7.67 -7.87
N GLN A 230 10.77 7.47 -9.21
CA GLN A 230 11.85 6.77 -9.92
C GLN A 230 12.05 5.32 -9.44
N ARG A 231 10.94 4.57 -9.35
CA ARG A 231 10.92 3.13 -9.14
C ARG A 231 10.45 2.47 -10.41
N ASP A 232 10.96 1.28 -10.70
CA ASP A 232 10.40 0.44 -11.74
C ASP A 232 9.12 -0.23 -11.26
N CYS A 233 8.13 -0.38 -12.15
CA CYS A 233 6.85 -1.00 -11.79
C CYS A 233 6.45 -2.05 -12.83
N ILE A 234 5.98 -3.21 -12.34
CA ILE A 234 5.32 -4.24 -13.16
C ILE A 234 3.90 -4.37 -12.64
N GLY A 235 2.92 -4.41 -13.54
CA GLY A 235 1.53 -4.53 -13.16
C GLY A 235 0.77 -5.58 -13.93
N PHE A 236 -0.31 -6.07 -13.30
CA PHE A 236 -1.29 -6.93 -13.93
C PHE A 236 -2.67 -6.31 -13.81
N GLU A 237 -3.47 -6.42 -14.86
CA GLU A 237 -4.85 -5.94 -14.87
C GLU A 237 -5.67 -6.77 -15.88
N LEU A 238 -6.88 -7.15 -15.51
CA LEU A 238 -7.79 -7.90 -16.37
C LEU A 238 -8.49 -6.98 -17.38
N ASN A 239 -8.87 -5.78 -16.93
CA ASN A 239 -9.69 -4.87 -17.72
C ASN A 239 -8.82 -3.99 -18.64
N PRO A 240 -8.94 -4.14 -19.98
CA PRO A 240 -8.15 -3.36 -20.93
C PRO A 240 -8.44 -1.85 -20.85
N ASP A 241 -9.65 -1.43 -20.45
CA ASP A 241 -9.99 -0.01 -20.32
C ASP A 241 -9.23 0.62 -19.15
N TYR A 242 -9.04 -0.13 -18.05
CA TYR A 242 -8.23 0.34 -16.91
C TYR A 242 -6.75 0.44 -17.30
N ILE A 243 -6.26 -0.47 -18.11
CA ILE A 243 -4.88 -0.41 -18.64
C ILE A 243 -4.69 0.83 -19.50
N ALA A 244 -5.66 1.16 -20.36
CA ALA A 244 -5.60 2.36 -21.21
C ALA A 244 -5.54 3.64 -20.37
N ILE A 245 -6.40 3.75 -19.34
CA ILE A 245 -6.41 4.88 -18.39
C ILE A 245 -5.09 4.97 -17.61
N ALA A 246 -4.57 3.85 -17.14
CA ALA A 246 -3.31 3.81 -16.40
C ALA A 246 -2.12 4.25 -17.26
N ASN A 247 -2.07 3.81 -18.52
CA ASN A 247 -1.02 4.20 -19.45
C ASN A 247 -1.08 5.69 -19.79
N GLU A 248 -2.26 6.24 -20.05
CA GLU A 248 -2.45 7.68 -20.27
C GLU A 248 -1.98 8.50 -19.06
N ARG A 249 -2.36 8.05 -17.86
CA ARG A 249 -1.93 8.69 -16.60
C ARG A 249 -0.41 8.75 -16.47
N VAL A 250 0.28 7.65 -16.75
CA VAL A 250 1.74 7.57 -16.68
C VAL A 250 2.39 8.47 -17.74
N GLN A 251 1.89 8.46 -18.98
CA GLN A 251 2.40 9.33 -20.05
C GLN A 251 2.27 10.82 -19.70
N ASN A 252 1.15 11.22 -19.11
CA ASN A 252 0.95 12.60 -18.65
C ASN A 252 1.97 12.99 -17.57
N ILE A 253 2.34 12.09 -16.67
CA ILE A 253 3.36 12.35 -15.65
C ILE A 253 4.75 12.49 -16.28
N ILE A 254 5.11 11.61 -17.22
CA ILE A 254 6.39 11.68 -17.94
C ILE A 254 6.51 13.02 -18.67
N SER A 255 5.49 13.42 -19.43
CA SER A 255 5.48 14.69 -20.16
C SER A 255 5.62 15.90 -19.24
N GLN A 256 4.99 15.88 -18.06
CA GLN A 256 5.12 16.96 -17.07
C GLN A 256 6.54 17.02 -16.48
N GLN A 257 7.16 15.88 -16.21
CA GLN A 257 8.53 15.81 -15.71
C GLN A 257 9.53 16.33 -16.75
N GLU A 258 9.40 15.94 -18.01
CA GLU A 258 10.23 16.44 -19.11
C GLU A 258 10.10 17.97 -19.26
N PHE A 259 8.87 18.50 -19.26
CA PHE A 259 8.64 19.93 -19.35
C PHE A 259 9.31 20.72 -18.21
N SER A 260 9.32 20.16 -17.00
CA SER A 260 9.96 20.81 -15.83
C SER A 260 11.48 20.84 -15.88
N LEU A 261 12.11 19.99 -16.70
CA LEU A 261 13.58 19.99 -16.89
C LEU A 261 14.07 21.07 -17.87
N PHE A 262 13.16 21.67 -18.64
CA PHE A 262 13.48 22.71 -19.63
C PHE A 262 13.11 24.13 -19.15
N GLN A 263 12.66 24.26 -17.90
CA GLN A 263 12.43 25.57 -17.24
C GLN A 263 13.52 25.84 -16.19
#